data_96434d7dea777fde5e3732c53293fda7
#
_entry.id   96434d7dea777fde5e3732c53293fda7
#
_cell.length_a   1.000
_cell.length_b   1.000
_cell.length_c   1.000
_cell.angle_alpha   90.00
_cell.angle_beta   90.00
_cell.angle_gamma   90.00
#
_symmetry.space_group_name_H-M   'P 1'
#
loop_
_entity.id
_entity.type
_entity.pdbx_description
1 polymer ?
#
loop_
_entity_poly.entity_id
_entity_poly.type
_entity_poly.pdbx_seq_one_letter_code
_entity_poly.pdbx_strand_id
1 'polypeptide(L)'
;MAELTLKTAKNTYKLLENSIYDIEKNTDINMSILNAVDALPYNKQTKVLKNILETSTTLCFINLDILSAYRQYLSAQTNYEERYAMKSLNTIMSEGYKKVFGFTQNSKSFWKIHMKSVVNDYPELLADYERITNSLEILALNCVFNKDMRDFSVHYDIDPRKVYSMLSQLSAEEVSDRFTSFFACITDVFVFIRKTIDIVVTPFLSTKI
;
A
#
# COMPACT_ATOMS: atom_id res chain seq x y z
N MET A 1 15.77 -2.18 -31.65
CA MET A 1 15.30 -1.43 -30.49
C MET A 1 13.80 -1.60 -30.23
N ALA A 2 12.92 -1.34 -31.19
CA ALA A 2 11.45 -1.45 -30.99
C ALA A 2 10.98 -2.85 -30.53
N GLU A 3 11.56 -3.93 -31.05
CA GLU A 3 11.19 -5.30 -30.68
C GLU A 3 11.60 -5.68 -29.26
N LEU A 4 12.76 -5.17 -28.78
CA LEU A 4 13.21 -5.36 -27.41
C LEU A 4 12.31 -4.60 -26.41
N THR A 5 11.89 -3.40 -26.77
CA THR A 5 10.97 -2.56 -25.98
C THR A 5 9.60 -3.22 -25.85
N LEU A 6 9.09 -3.80 -26.96
CA LEU A 6 7.78 -4.49 -26.96
C LEU A 6 7.81 -5.78 -26.11
N LYS A 7 8.91 -6.52 -26.15
CA LYS A 7 9.11 -7.74 -25.36
C LYS A 7 9.22 -7.40 -23.86
N THR A 8 9.91 -6.31 -23.51
CA THR A 8 10.03 -5.82 -22.15
C THR A 8 8.66 -5.39 -21.61
N ALA A 9 7.90 -4.60 -22.38
CA ALA A 9 6.55 -4.17 -22.00
C ALA A 9 5.60 -5.35 -21.77
N LYS A 10 5.60 -6.36 -22.67
CA LYS A 10 4.81 -7.59 -22.50
C LYS A 10 5.19 -8.36 -21.24
N ASN A 11 6.48 -8.49 -20.94
CA ASN A 11 6.93 -9.17 -19.74
C ASN A 11 6.50 -8.41 -18.47
N THR A 12 6.65 -7.09 -18.45
CA THR A 12 6.21 -6.25 -17.35
C THR A 12 4.71 -6.38 -17.10
N TYR A 13 3.91 -6.35 -18.16
CA TYR A 13 2.46 -6.49 -18.08
C TYR A 13 2.05 -7.85 -17.50
N LYS A 14 2.68 -8.94 -17.95
CA LYS A 14 2.41 -10.29 -17.44
C LYS A 14 2.83 -10.45 -15.96
N LEU A 15 3.96 -9.87 -15.57
CA LEU A 15 4.38 -9.86 -14.16
C LEU A 15 3.38 -9.12 -13.30
N LEU A 16 2.87 -8.00 -13.78
CA LEU A 16 1.86 -7.20 -13.10
C LEU A 16 0.54 -7.97 -12.92
N GLU A 17 0.06 -8.65 -13.96
CA GLU A 17 -1.14 -9.50 -13.87
C GLU A 17 -0.98 -10.63 -12.85
N ASN A 18 0.16 -11.31 -12.85
CA ASN A 18 0.45 -12.35 -11.87
C ASN A 18 0.48 -11.77 -10.44
N SER A 19 1.11 -10.60 -10.25
CA SER A 19 1.16 -9.94 -8.95
C SER A 19 -0.24 -9.55 -8.45
N ILE A 20 -1.10 -9.03 -9.32
CA ILE A 20 -2.50 -8.72 -8.99
C ILE A 20 -3.21 -9.99 -8.53
N TYR A 21 -3.14 -11.07 -9.30
CA TYR A 21 -3.77 -12.35 -8.98
C TYR A 21 -3.30 -12.91 -7.62
N ASP A 22 -1.99 -12.89 -7.36
CA ASP A 22 -1.44 -13.38 -6.11
C ASP A 22 -1.90 -12.55 -4.91
N ILE A 23 -2.01 -11.23 -5.06
CA ILE A 23 -2.49 -10.34 -4.00
C ILE A 23 -4.00 -10.50 -3.78
N GLU A 24 -4.81 -10.66 -4.83
CA GLU A 24 -6.23 -10.98 -4.71
C GLU A 24 -6.43 -12.26 -3.88
N LYS A 25 -5.72 -13.33 -4.23
CA LYS A 25 -5.76 -14.60 -3.50
C LYS A 25 -5.35 -14.43 -2.03
N ASN A 26 -4.29 -13.67 -1.75
CA ASN A 26 -3.86 -13.39 -0.39
C ASN A 26 -4.90 -12.56 0.38
N THR A 27 -5.58 -11.64 -0.30
CA THR A 27 -6.67 -10.83 0.29
C THR A 27 -7.83 -11.71 0.71
N ASP A 28 -8.26 -12.65 -0.14
CA ASP A 28 -9.34 -13.60 0.16
C ASP A 28 -8.98 -14.50 1.35
N ILE A 29 -7.74 -14.99 1.41
CA ILE A 29 -7.23 -15.78 2.54
C ILE A 29 -7.26 -14.94 3.82
N ASN A 30 -6.74 -13.72 3.79
CA ASN A 30 -6.72 -12.83 4.95
C ASN A 30 -8.14 -12.54 5.45
N MET A 31 -9.09 -12.27 4.55
CA MET A 31 -10.49 -12.04 4.89
C MET A 31 -11.16 -13.28 5.52
N SER A 32 -10.89 -14.47 4.98
CA SER A 32 -11.39 -15.73 5.55
C SER A 32 -10.86 -15.93 6.98
N ILE A 33 -9.56 -15.70 7.20
CA ILE A 33 -8.96 -15.85 8.53
C ILE A 33 -9.50 -14.77 9.48
N LEU A 34 -9.65 -13.53 9.01
CA LEU A 34 -10.19 -12.42 9.82
C LEU A 34 -11.61 -12.72 10.29
N ASN A 35 -12.48 -13.24 9.41
CA ASN A 35 -13.83 -13.67 9.77
C ASN A 35 -13.81 -14.80 10.80
N ALA A 36 -12.89 -15.76 10.68
CA ALA A 36 -12.73 -16.83 11.65
C ALA A 36 -12.24 -16.30 13.01
N VAL A 37 -11.32 -15.35 13.02
CA VAL A 37 -10.83 -14.70 14.26
C VAL A 37 -11.91 -13.89 14.94
N ASP A 38 -12.77 -13.19 14.19
CA ASP A 38 -13.90 -12.44 14.75
C ASP A 38 -14.96 -13.33 15.42
N ALA A 39 -15.03 -14.60 15.05
CA ALA A 39 -15.90 -15.59 15.69
C ALA A 39 -15.30 -16.19 17.00
N LEU A 40 -14.03 -15.93 17.29
CA LEU A 40 -13.37 -16.43 18.51
C LEU A 40 -13.62 -15.53 19.72
N PRO A 41 -13.56 -16.08 20.95
CA PRO A 41 -13.64 -15.27 22.16
C PRO A 41 -12.54 -14.20 22.16
N TYR A 42 -12.91 -12.97 22.54
CA TYR A 42 -11.96 -11.86 22.64
C TYR A 42 -10.96 -12.10 23.77
N ASN A 43 -9.69 -12.13 23.41
CA ASN A 43 -8.55 -12.20 24.32
C ASN A 43 -7.34 -11.47 23.73
N LYS A 44 -6.22 -11.41 24.46
CA LYS A 44 -5.00 -10.74 23.99
C LYS A 44 -4.51 -11.27 22.64
N GLN A 45 -4.56 -12.57 22.46
CA GLN A 45 -4.04 -13.25 21.27
C GLN A 45 -4.91 -12.97 20.04
N THR A 46 -6.25 -13.12 20.18
CA THR A 46 -7.19 -12.81 19.10
C THR A 46 -7.12 -11.34 18.72
N LYS A 47 -6.92 -10.42 19.68
CA LYS A 47 -6.69 -9.00 19.39
C LYS A 47 -5.43 -8.77 18.57
N VAL A 48 -4.30 -9.38 18.95
CA VAL A 48 -3.04 -9.24 18.24
C VAL A 48 -3.18 -9.77 16.80
N LEU A 49 -3.75 -10.95 16.65
CA LEU A 49 -3.97 -11.56 15.33
C LEU A 49 -4.90 -10.70 14.45
N LYS A 50 -5.97 -10.17 15.02
CA LYS A 50 -6.87 -9.25 14.34
C LYS A 50 -6.14 -8.00 13.86
N ASN A 51 -5.33 -7.35 14.70
CA ASN A 51 -4.55 -6.17 14.34
C ASN A 51 -3.59 -6.43 13.16
N ILE A 52 -2.94 -7.59 13.14
CA ILE A 52 -2.06 -8.00 12.05
C ILE A 52 -2.85 -8.19 10.75
N LEU A 53 -3.95 -8.94 10.82
CA LEU A 53 -4.78 -9.27 9.66
C LEU A 53 -5.46 -8.03 9.06
N GLU A 54 -6.03 -7.15 9.88
CA GLU A 54 -6.63 -5.90 9.43
C GLU A 54 -5.60 -5.01 8.72
N THR A 55 -4.38 -4.90 9.28
CA THR A 55 -3.29 -4.14 8.65
C THR A 55 -2.87 -4.78 7.33
N SER A 56 -2.65 -6.10 7.31
CA SER A 56 -2.27 -6.85 6.11
C SER A 56 -3.31 -6.74 5.00
N THR A 57 -4.59 -6.95 5.34
CA THR A 57 -5.69 -6.88 4.37
C THR A 57 -5.83 -5.49 3.78
N THR A 58 -5.73 -4.44 4.61
CA THR A 58 -5.78 -3.06 4.12
C THR A 58 -4.63 -2.75 3.17
N LEU A 59 -3.42 -3.24 3.47
CA LEU A 59 -2.27 -3.11 2.57
C LEU A 59 -2.48 -3.87 1.26
N CYS A 60 -3.09 -5.05 1.28
CA CYS A 60 -3.43 -5.79 0.06
C CYS A 60 -4.37 -4.98 -0.83
N PHE A 61 -5.44 -4.39 -0.28
CA PHE A 61 -6.36 -3.54 -1.06
C PHE A 61 -5.65 -2.33 -1.68
N ILE A 62 -4.82 -1.62 -0.90
CA ILE A 62 -4.07 -0.47 -1.43
C ILE A 62 -3.13 -0.92 -2.55
N ASN A 63 -2.47 -2.06 -2.38
CA ASN A 63 -1.56 -2.59 -3.39
C ASN A 63 -2.30 -3.01 -4.67
N LEU A 64 -3.47 -3.63 -4.57
CA LEU A 64 -4.35 -3.95 -5.71
C LEU A 64 -4.76 -2.69 -6.46
N ASP A 65 -5.18 -1.65 -5.76
CA ASP A 65 -5.56 -0.37 -6.36
C ASP A 65 -4.38 0.26 -7.12
N ILE A 66 -3.19 0.28 -6.49
CA ILE A 66 -1.96 0.81 -7.10
C ILE A 66 -1.59 0.02 -8.37
N LEU A 67 -1.54 -1.30 -8.29
CA LEU A 67 -1.17 -2.14 -9.43
C LEU A 67 -2.20 -2.05 -10.56
N SER A 68 -3.48 -1.92 -10.22
CA SER A 68 -4.55 -1.70 -11.20
C SER A 68 -4.41 -0.35 -11.91
N ALA A 69 -4.13 0.72 -11.16
CA ALA A 69 -3.89 2.05 -11.74
C ALA A 69 -2.59 2.07 -12.58
N TYR A 70 -1.54 1.37 -12.13
CA TYR A 70 -0.32 1.23 -12.91
C TYR A 70 -0.52 0.43 -14.20
N ARG A 71 -1.37 -0.61 -14.17
CA ARG A 71 -1.78 -1.33 -15.37
C ARG A 71 -2.50 -0.43 -16.36
N GLN A 72 -3.39 0.44 -15.87
CA GLN A 72 -4.06 1.44 -16.72
C GLN A 72 -3.04 2.41 -17.35
N TYR A 73 -2.05 2.85 -16.59
CA TYR A 73 -0.96 3.69 -17.09
C TYR A 73 -0.20 3.01 -18.25
N LEU A 74 0.19 1.73 -18.06
CA LEU A 74 0.92 0.98 -19.09
C LEU A 74 0.10 0.68 -20.35
N SER A 75 -1.21 0.66 -20.25
CA SER A 75 -2.14 0.38 -21.37
C SER A 75 -2.75 1.64 -22.00
N ALA A 76 -2.42 2.82 -21.50
CA ALA A 76 -2.94 4.09 -22.00
C ALA A 76 -2.62 4.27 -23.49
N GLN A 77 -3.65 4.62 -24.27
CA GLN A 77 -3.53 4.86 -25.72
C GLN A 77 -3.51 6.35 -26.05
N THR A 78 -3.97 7.18 -25.13
CA THR A 78 -4.05 8.63 -25.29
C THR A 78 -3.37 9.37 -24.16
N ASN A 79 -2.91 10.58 -24.39
CA ASN A 79 -2.33 11.44 -23.35
C ASN A 79 -3.32 11.70 -22.21
N TYR A 80 -4.61 11.66 -22.46
CA TYR A 80 -5.62 11.85 -21.43
C TYR A 80 -5.71 10.62 -20.50
N GLU A 81 -5.72 9.41 -21.07
CA GLU A 81 -5.72 8.16 -20.30
C GLU A 81 -4.46 8.04 -19.45
N GLU A 82 -3.29 8.40 -20.00
CA GLU A 82 -2.04 8.43 -19.28
C GLU A 82 -2.10 9.37 -18.07
N ARG A 83 -2.54 10.61 -18.26
CA ARG A 83 -2.71 11.61 -17.19
C ARG A 83 -3.74 11.16 -16.16
N TYR A 84 -4.82 10.53 -16.60
CA TYR A 84 -5.84 9.98 -15.69
C TYR A 84 -5.26 8.87 -14.81
N ALA A 85 -4.49 7.96 -15.38
CA ALA A 85 -3.84 6.89 -14.64
C ALA A 85 -2.79 7.45 -13.65
N MET A 86 -1.97 8.43 -14.05
CA MET A 86 -1.04 9.12 -13.15
C MET A 86 -1.75 9.83 -11.99
N LYS A 87 -2.86 10.52 -12.28
CA LYS A 87 -3.71 11.14 -11.26
C LYS A 87 -4.22 10.09 -10.27
N SER A 88 -4.72 8.96 -10.76
CA SER A 88 -5.22 7.86 -9.96
C SER A 88 -4.13 7.28 -9.06
N LEU A 89 -2.94 7.01 -9.59
CA LEU A 89 -1.78 6.54 -8.83
C LEU A 89 -1.42 7.49 -7.68
N ASN A 90 -1.30 8.80 -7.95
CA ASN A 90 -1.01 9.78 -6.92
C ASN A 90 -2.06 9.79 -5.81
N THR A 91 -3.33 9.71 -6.17
CA THR A 91 -4.44 9.70 -5.21
C THR A 91 -4.39 8.46 -4.34
N ILE A 92 -4.25 7.28 -4.94
CA ILE A 92 -4.22 6.00 -4.23
C ILE A 92 -3.01 5.94 -3.29
N MET A 93 -1.82 6.35 -3.74
CA MET A 93 -0.63 6.38 -2.90
C MET A 93 -0.82 7.33 -1.70
N SER A 94 -1.38 8.52 -1.92
CA SER A 94 -1.62 9.50 -0.86
C SER A 94 -2.64 9.02 0.17
N GLU A 95 -3.80 8.53 -0.27
CA GLU A 95 -4.84 8.02 0.63
C GLU A 95 -4.41 6.71 1.30
N GLY A 96 -3.72 5.83 0.58
CA GLY A 96 -3.14 4.61 1.12
C GLY A 96 -2.13 4.90 2.22
N TYR A 97 -1.19 5.82 1.98
CA TYR A 97 -0.23 6.26 2.99
C TYR A 97 -0.95 6.80 4.23
N LYS A 98 -1.89 7.73 4.03
CA LYS A 98 -2.68 8.32 5.12
C LYS A 98 -3.41 7.27 5.96
N LYS A 99 -4.03 6.31 5.32
CA LYS A 99 -4.81 5.27 6.00
C LYS A 99 -3.94 4.32 6.80
N VAL A 100 -2.84 3.86 6.20
CA VAL A 100 -1.98 2.84 6.83
C VAL A 100 -0.98 3.46 7.79
N PHE A 101 -0.31 4.53 7.40
CA PHE A 101 0.82 5.11 8.15
C PHE A 101 0.48 6.42 8.85
N GLY A 102 -0.45 7.23 8.28
CA GLY A 102 -0.81 8.56 8.79
C GLY A 102 0.26 9.61 8.51
N PHE A 103 -0.16 10.87 8.26
CA PHE A 103 0.76 11.97 7.93
C PHE A 103 1.38 12.66 9.16
N THR A 104 0.76 12.51 10.33
CA THR A 104 1.23 13.17 11.55
C THR A 104 1.41 12.15 12.67
N GLN A 105 2.21 12.51 13.68
CA GLN A 105 2.42 11.66 14.87
C GLN A 105 1.11 11.28 15.58
N ASN A 106 0.12 12.17 15.55
CA ASN A 106 -1.20 11.97 16.18
C ASN A 106 -2.23 11.30 15.25
N SER A 107 -1.85 10.93 14.03
CA SER A 107 -2.76 10.25 13.10
C SER A 107 -3.17 8.89 13.63
N LYS A 108 -4.47 8.63 13.64
CA LYS A 108 -5.01 7.28 13.86
C LYS A 108 -4.80 6.48 12.57
N SER A 109 -3.80 5.61 12.55
CA SER A 109 -3.46 4.77 11.41
C SER A 109 -3.25 3.32 11.84
N PHE A 110 -3.39 2.37 10.93
CA PHE A 110 -3.14 0.96 11.23
C PHE A 110 -1.74 0.72 11.78
N TRP A 111 -0.73 1.36 11.22
CA TRP A 111 0.66 1.23 11.67
C TRP A 111 0.85 1.72 13.10
N LYS A 112 0.38 2.93 13.40
CA LYS A 112 0.57 3.56 14.71
C LYS A 112 -0.31 3.00 15.82
N ILE A 113 -1.44 2.39 15.50
CA ILE A 113 -2.38 1.83 16.47
C ILE A 113 -2.22 0.32 16.55
N HIS A 114 -2.42 -0.39 15.44
CA HIS A 114 -2.45 -1.85 15.42
C HIS A 114 -1.05 -2.42 15.55
N MET A 115 -0.13 -2.03 14.65
CA MET A 115 1.21 -2.61 14.68
C MET A 115 2.02 -2.17 15.88
N LYS A 116 1.88 -0.92 16.36
CA LYS A 116 2.49 -0.50 17.62
C LYS A 116 1.98 -1.31 18.82
N SER A 117 0.67 -1.61 18.85
CA SER A 117 0.11 -2.49 19.91
C SER A 117 0.73 -3.89 19.86
N VAL A 118 0.92 -4.46 18.67
CA VAL A 118 1.58 -5.76 18.48
C VAL A 118 3.03 -5.71 18.98
N VAL A 119 3.79 -4.71 18.59
CA VAL A 119 5.20 -4.54 18.97
C VAL A 119 5.37 -4.36 20.48
N ASN A 120 4.43 -3.70 21.15
CA ASN A 120 4.45 -3.59 22.62
C ASN A 120 4.30 -4.96 23.31
N ASP A 121 3.60 -5.90 22.68
CA ASP A 121 3.43 -7.26 23.20
C ASP A 121 4.57 -8.21 22.79
N TYR A 122 5.34 -7.86 21.73
CA TYR A 122 6.45 -8.63 21.15
C TYR A 122 7.67 -7.72 20.93
N PRO A 123 8.45 -7.45 21.98
CA PRO A 123 9.57 -6.48 21.93
C PRO A 123 10.67 -6.81 20.90
N GLU A 124 10.80 -8.08 20.51
CA GLU A 124 11.73 -8.53 19.47
C GLU A 124 11.45 -7.95 18.08
N LEU A 125 10.26 -7.37 17.88
CA LEU A 125 9.85 -6.68 16.65
C LEU A 125 10.20 -5.18 16.68
N LEU A 126 10.61 -4.62 17.82
CA LEU A 126 10.74 -3.17 18.01
C LEU A 126 11.74 -2.54 17.02
N ALA A 127 12.92 -3.14 16.88
CA ALA A 127 13.97 -2.59 16.03
C ALA A 127 13.54 -2.49 14.54
N ASP A 128 12.86 -3.52 14.04
CA ASP A 128 12.32 -3.52 12.66
C ASP A 128 11.18 -2.51 12.51
N TYR A 129 10.29 -2.42 13.50
CA TYR A 129 9.20 -1.45 13.52
C TYR A 129 9.72 -0.01 13.46
N GLU A 130 10.74 0.33 14.27
CA GLU A 130 11.35 1.66 14.28
C GLU A 130 12.07 1.97 12.97
N ARG A 131 12.84 1.01 12.43
CA ARG A 131 13.51 1.15 11.13
C ARG A 131 12.51 1.46 10.02
N ILE A 132 11.41 0.72 9.95
CA ILE A 132 10.37 0.92 8.93
C ILE A 132 9.64 2.24 9.18
N THR A 133 9.34 2.58 10.43
CA THR A 133 8.70 3.86 10.76
C THR A 133 9.54 5.03 10.26
N ASN A 134 10.85 5.02 10.49
CA ASN A 134 11.77 6.03 9.98
C ASN A 134 11.76 6.10 8.43
N SER A 135 11.76 4.95 7.75
CA SER A 135 11.67 4.91 6.27
C SER A 135 10.37 5.52 5.75
N LEU A 136 9.25 5.27 6.44
CA LEU A 136 7.94 5.83 6.10
C LEU A 136 7.88 7.34 6.35
N GLU A 137 8.51 7.84 7.41
CA GLU A 137 8.60 9.28 7.68
C GLU A 137 9.46 9.98 6.62
N ILE A 138 10.58 9.40 6.21
CA ILE A 138 11.41 9.91 5.10
C ILE A 138 10.60 9.91 3.79
N LEU A 139 9.84 8.86 3.52
CA LEU A 139 8.97 8.79 2.35
C LEU A 139 7.95 9.94 2.36
N ALA A 140 7.31 10.21 3.50
CA ALA A 140 6.35 11.31 3.61
C ALA A 140 6.96 12.69 3.37
N LEU A 141 8.22 12.89 3.77
CA LEU A 141 8.95 14.14 3.55
C LEU A 141 9.37 14.32 2.09
N ASN A 142 9.82 13.25 1.44
CA ASN A 142 10.37 13.30 0.08
C ASN A 142 9.29 13.13 -1.00
N CYS A 143 8.32 12.27 -0.76
CA CYS A 143 7.13 12.19 -1.58
C CYS A 143 6.18 13.26 -1.09
N VAL A 144 6.24 14.45 -1.68
CA VAL A 144 5.24 15.50 -1.45
C VAL A 144 3.90 14.95 -1.89
N PHE A 145 3.19 14.30 -0.97
CA PHE A 145 1.77 13.98 -1.13
C PHE A 145 1.02 15.31 -1.12
N ASN A 146 1.08 16.00 -2.27
CA ASN A 146 0.53 17.34 -2.41
C ASN A 146 -0.97 17.27 -2.12
N LYS A 147 -1.37 17.92 -1.01
CA LYS A 147 -2.77 17.97 -0.60
C LYS A 147 -3.64 18.54 -1.71
N ASP A 148 -3.15 19.57 -2.42
CA ASP A 148 -3.89 20.23 -3.49
C ASP A 148 -4.09 19.27 -4.68
N MET A 149 -3.07 18.47 -5.01
CA MET A 149 -3.19 17.42 -6.04
C MET A 149 -4.16 16.31 -5.64
N ARG A 150 -4.15 15.91 -4.36
CA ARG A 150 -5.10 14.92 -3.84
C ARG A 150 -6.53 15.45 -3.88
N ASP A 151 -6.75 16.65 -3.34
CA ASP A 151 -8.08 17.26 -3.25
C ASP A 151 -8.63 17.51 -4.67
N PHE A 152 -7.79 17.97 -5.59
CA PHE A 152 -8.10 18.10 -7.01
C PHE A 152 -8.41 16.74 -7.69
N SER A 153 -7.73 15.69 -7.28
CA SER A 153 -7.94 14.36 -7.85
C SER A 153 -9.30 13.76 -7.48
N VAL A 154 -9.87 14.16 -6.33
CA VAL A 154 -11.17 13.69 -5.84
C VAL A 154 -12.30 14.61 -6.31
N HIS A 155 -12.04 15.91 -6.40
CA HIS A 155 -13.04 16.92 -6.73
C HIS A 155 -12.61 17.73 -7.96
N TYR A 156 -13.49 17.83 -8.97
CA TYR A 156 -13.26 18.76 -10.08
C TYR A 156 -13.42 20.21 -9.59
N ASP A 157 -12.40 21.04 -9.87
CA ASP A 157 -12.56 22.50 -9.66
C ASP A 157 -13.61 23.05 -10.62
N ILE A 158 -14.31 24.09 -10.20
CA ILE A 158 -15.30 24.79 -11.03
C ILE A 158 -14.64 25.45 -12.23
N ASP A 159 -13.37 25.86 -12.12
CA ASP A 159 -12.60 26.41 -13.25
C ASP A 159 -11.90 25.30 -14.04
N PRO A 160 -12.37 24.99 -15.28
CA PRO A 160 -11.75 23.96 -16.12
C PRO A 160 -10.31 24.28 -16.54
N ARG A 161 -9.88 25.55 -16.53
CA ARG A 161 -8.50 25.95 -16.83
C ARG A 161 -7.57 25.49 -15.73
N LYS A 162 -8.02 25.57 -14.48
CA LYS A 162 -7.26 25.06 -13.33
C LYS A 162 -7.11 23.55 -13.39
N VAL A 163 -8.19 22.84 -13.73
CA VAL A 163 -8.18 21.38 -13.97
C VAL A 163 -7.16 21.01 -15.04
N TYR A 164 -7.20 21.70 -16.17
CA TYR A 164 -6.28 21.45 -17.29
C TYR A 164 -4.83 21.76 -16.92
N SER A 165 -4.58 22.88 -16.25
CA SER A 165 -3.23 23.27 -15.81
C SER A 165 -2.63 22.22 -14.86
N MET A 166 -3.38 21.75 -13.87
CA MET A 166 -2.89 20.75 -12.92
C MET A 166 -2.62 19.40 -13.58
N LEU A 167 -3.49 18.95 -14.49
CA LEU A 167 -3.25 17.72 -15.27
C LEU A 167 -2.03 17.84 -16.18
N SER A 168 -1.78 19.04 -16.71
CA SER A 168 -0.62 19.29 -17.59
C SER A 168 0.72 19.34 -16.84
N GLN A 169 0.69 19.57 -15.54
CA GLN A 169 1.88 19.58 -14.66
C GLN A 169 2.27 18.20 -14.14
N LEU A 170 1.44 17.17 -14.37
CA LEU A 170 1.79 15.81 -13.97
C LEU A 170 2.98 15.32 -14.81
N SER A 171 4.08 15.04 -14.15
CA SER A 171 5.27 14.45 -14.75
C SER A 171 5.23 12.93 -14.55
N ALA A 172 5.36 12.18 -15.65
CA ALA A 172 5.46 10.72 -15.61
C ALA A 172 6.67 10.25 -14.80
N GLU A 173 7.78 10.96 -14.89
CA GLU A 173 9.01 10.69 -14.14
C GLU A 173 8.77 10.83 -12.63
N GLU A 174 8.22 11.97 -12.19
CA GLU A 174 7.92 12.20 -10.77
C GLU A 174 6.91 11.17 -10.20
N VAL A 175 5.88 10.80 -10.97
CA VAL A 175 4.91 9.80 -10.54
C VAL A 175 5.55 8.42 -10.44
N SER A 176 6.42 8.06 -11.38
CA SER A 176 7.18 6.81 -11.38
C SER A 176 8.14 6.71 -10.19
N ASP A 177 8.85 7.78 -9.87
CA ASP A 177 9.77 7.83 -8.74
C ASP A 177 9.03 7.69 -7.40
N ARG A 178 7.90 8.39 -7.27
CA ARG A 178 7.02 8.26 -6.10
C ARG A 178 6.46 6.85 -5.97
N PHE A 179 6.00 6.27 -7.07
CA PHE A 179 5.52 4.89 -7.11
C PHE A 179 6.60 3.91 -6.65
N THR A 180 7.80 4.01 -7.19
CA THR A 180 8.92 3.14 -6.84
C THR A 180 9.27 3.25 -5.35
N SER A 181 9.37 4.46 -4.83
CA SER A 181 9.67 4.71 -3.42
C SER A 181 8.57 4.20 -2.49
N PHE A 182 7.31 4.43 -2.85
CA PHE A 182 6.16 3.97 -2.07
C PHE A 182 6.07 2.44 -2.08
N PHE A 183 6.28 1.81 -3.24
CA PHE A 183 6.21 0.36 -3.41
C PHE A 183 7.33 -0.35 -2.62
N ALA A 184 8.53 0.21 -2.58
CA ALA A 184 9.62 -0.29 -1.75
C ALA A 184 9.26 -0.30 -0.27
N CYS A 185 8.68 0.81 0.23
CA CYS A 185 8.22 0.88 1.63
C CYS A 185 7.10 -0.13 1.93
N ILE A 186 6.12 -0.29 1.03
CA ILE A 186 5.06 -1.32 1.20
C ILE A 186 5.65 -2.72 1.27
N THR A 187 6.65 -3.02 0.44
CA THR A 187 7.34 -4.32 0.44
C THR A 187 8.00 -4.57 1.80
N ASP A 188 8.70 -3.59 2.36
CA ASP A 188 9.31 -3.70 3.69
C ASP A 188 8.27 -3.96 4.78
N VAL A 189 7.10 -3.32 4.69
CA VAL A 189 5.99 -3.54 5.62
C VAL A 189 5.43 -4.96 5.48
N PHE A 190 5.28 -5.50 4.27
CA PHE A 190 4.86 -6.89 4.08
C PHE A 190 5.86 -7.89 4.66
N VAL A 191 7.16 -7.66 4.46
CA VAL A 191 8.22 -8.48 5.07
C VAL A 191 8.12 -8.46 6.60
N PHE A 192 7.88 -7.28 7.18
CA PHE A 192 7.67 -7.13 8.62
C PHE A 192 6.42 -7.86 9.10
N ILE A 193 5.29 -7.72 8.40
CA ILE A 193 4.04 -8.43 8.74
C ILE A 193 4.27 -9.94 8.70
N ARG A 194 4.93 -10.47 7.69
CA ARG A 194 5.27 -11.88 7.58
C ARG A 194 6.10 -12.35 8.79
N LYS A 195 7.18 -11.63 9.13
CA LYS A 195 7.99 -11.91 10.32
C LYS A 195 7.14 -11.89 11.59
N THR A 196 6.22 -10.93 11.69
CA THR A 196 5.30 -10.80 12.83
C THR A 196 4.38 -12.02 12.93
N ILE A 197 3.82 -12.50 11.83
CA ILE A 197 3.01 -13.72 11.79
C ILE A 197 3.84 -14.93 12.25
N ASP A 198 5.05 -15.08 11.76
CA ASP A 198 5.94 -16.18 12.13
C ASP A 198 6.22 -16.18 13.65
N ILE A 199 6.47 -15.02 14.25
CA ILE A 199 6.73 -14.88 15.70
C ILE A 199 5.45 -15.13 16.52
N VAL A 200 4.31 -14.59 16.09
CA VAL A 200 3.07 -14.61 16.88
C VAL A 200 2.33 -15.95 16.73
N VAL A 201 2.30 -16.53 15.53
CA VAL A 201 1.44 -17.68 15.20
C VAL A 201 2.16 -19.03 15.35
N THR A 202 3.42 -19.10 14.96
CA THR A 202 4.18 -20.36 14.96
C THR A 202 4.23 -21.05 16.35
N PRO A 203 4.40 -20.34 17.48
CA PRO A 203 4.40 -20.96 18.81
C PRO A 203 3.08 -21.69 19.13
N PHE A 204 1.94 -21.21 18.58
CA PHE A 204 0.63 -21.84 18.82
C PHE A 204 0.41 -23.12 18.01
N LEU A 205 1.04 -23.20 16.83
CA LEU A 205 0.97 -24.40 16.00
C LEU A 205 1.84 -25.52 16.56
N SER A 206 2.94 -25.15 17.23
CA SER A 206 3.89 -26.11 17.82
C SER A 206 3.44 -26.74 19.13
N THR A 207 2.44 -26.15 19.83
CA THR A 207 1.94 -26.65 21.13
C THR A 207 0.81 -27.66 21.02
N LYS A 208 0.36 -28.01 19.79
CA LYS A 208 -0.73 -28.97 19.54
C LYS A 208 -0.26 -30.31 18.94
N ILE A 209 1.05 -30.58 18.95
CA ILE A 209 1.64 -31.88 18.63
C ILE A 209 2.25 -32.44 19.91
#